data_1498351c9f5564a78bb4f8d639be126a
#
_entry.id   1498351c9f5564a78bb4f8d639be126a
#
_cell.length_a   1.000
_cell.length_b   1.000
_cell.length_c   1.000
_cell.angle_alpha   90.00
_cell.angle_beta   90.00
_cell.angle_gamma   90.00
#
_symmetry.space_group_name_H-M   'P 1'
#
loop_
_entity.id
_entity.type
_entity.pdbx_description
1 polymer ?
#
loop_
_entity_poly.entity_id
_entity_poly.type
_entity_poly.pdbx_seq_one_letter_code
_entity_poly.pdbx_strand_id
1 'polypeptide(L)'
;MVSLQIKPNTYYDSITLMIISKELKKVPGVKEALVGMGTDLNLDIAKVTGLSSPELEAITPNDFFVALDCENEEAEAAALKALEEQLNKKEESRSAAYYPPTLTSALKADPKINLALISVPGRHAYDVAKDALDKNINVMLFSDNVSMEEEKKLKEYAVSKELLMMGPDCGTAVVNGLPLAFANVIHKGPIGICGASGTGTQELTILIDQLGSGITQALGTGGRDLKAEIGGLMFKQCLNALIA
;
A
#
# COMPACT_ATOMS: atom_id res chain seq x y z
N MET A 1 12.98 31.37 10.07
CA MET A 1 12.98 31.72 8.63
C MET A 1 12.30 30.58 7.89
N VAL A 2 11.21 30.90 7.20
CA VAL A 2 10.50 29.87 6.42
C VAL A 2 11.10 29.79 5.02
N SER A 3 11.44 28.58 4.58
CA SER A 3 11.91 28.30 3.23
C SER A 3 11.07 27.23 2.56
N LEU A 4 10.97 27.29 1.24
CA LEU A 4 10.16 26.39 0.43
C LEU A 4 10.96 25.91 -0.78
N GLN A 5 10.96 24.61 -1.03
CA GLN A 5 11.43 24.03 -2.27
C GLN A 5 10.31 23.19 -2.91
N ILE A 6 10.12 23.35 -4.22
CA ILE A 6 9.12 22.62 -5.01
C ILE A 6 9.83 21.91 -6.15
N LYS A 7 9.52 20.61 -6.33
CA LYS A 7 9.95 19.82 -7.49
C LYS A 7 8.71 19.36 -8.26
N PRO A 8 8.38 19.99 -9.39
CA PRO A 8 7.21 19.64 -10.19
C PRO A 8 7.28 18.21 -10.72
N ASN A 9 6.11 17.56 -10.80
CA ASN A 9 5.95 16.22 -11.37
C ASN A 9 6.90 15.17 -10.77
N THR A 10 7.24 15.30 -9.49
CA THR A 10 8.12 14.38 -8.77
C THR A 10 7.32 13.67 -7.70
N TYR A 11 7.25 12.34 -7.77
CA TYR A 11 6.46 11.53 -6.85
C TYR A 11 7.32 10.78 -5.84
N TYR A 12 6.93 10.86 -4.58
CA TYR A 12 7.39 9.99 -3.50
C TYR A 12 6.20 9.43 -2.71
N ASP A 13 6.36 8.23 -2.14
CA ASP A 13 5.31 7.66 -1.29
C ASP A 13 5.19 8.42 0.05
N SER A 14 3.96 8.54 0.54
CA SER A 14 3.63 9.34 1.72
C SER A 14 4.35 8.87 2.99
N ILE A 15 4.56 7.57 3.18
CA ILE A 15 5.25 7.02 4.35
C ILE A 15 6.70 7.49 4.37
N THR A 16 7.38 7.44 3.22
CA THR A 16 8.74 7.97 3.08
C THR A 16 8.79 9.44 3.45
N LEU A 17 7.87 10.25 2.91
CA LEU A 17 7.86 11.69 3.16
C LEU A 17 7.56 12.03 4.63
N MET A 18 6.69 11.27 5.29
CA MET A 18 6.45 11.40 6.74
C MET A 18 7.68 11.07 7.57
N ILE A 19 8.42 10.02 7.23
CA ILE A 19 9.68 9.66 7.91
C ILE A 19 10.72 10.76 7.72
N ILE A 20 10.89 11.24 6.49
CA ILE A 20 11.82 12.33 6.20
C ILE A 20 11.44 13.60 6.97
N SER A 21 10.17 14.02 6.96
CA SER A 21 9.71 15.17 7.75
C SER A 21 10.09 15.05 9.22
N LYS A 22 9.90 13.84 9.80
CA LYS A 22 10.24 13.56 11.19
C LYS A 22 11.76 13.60 11.45
N GLU A 23 12.57 13.14 10.52
CA GLU A 23 14.03 13.18 10.66
C GLU A 23 14.57 14.62 10.50
N LEU A 24 14.01 15.41 9.58
CA LEU A 24 14.41 16.81 9.42
C LEU A 24 14.12 17.65 10.65
N LYS A 25 13.02 17.38 11.38
CA LYS A 25 12.72 18.05 12.66
C LYS A 25 13.75 17.79 13.77
N LYS A 26 14.59 16.76 13.62
CA LYS A 26 15.67 16.47 14.58
C LYS A 26 16.96 17.23 14.29
N VAL A 27 17.07 17.87 13.12
CA VAL A 27 18.25 18.67 12.76
C VAL A 27 18.29 19.91 13.66
N PRO A 28 19.43 20.20 14.32
CA PRO A 28 19.56 21.37 15.16
C PRO A 28 19.21 22.66 14.43
N GLY A 29 18.38 23.50 15.05
CA GLY A 29 17.93 24.77 14.47
C GLY A 29 16.72 24.67 13.54
N VAL A 30 16.17 23.49 13.28
CA VAL A 30 14.91 23.30 12.58
C VAL A 30 13.77 23.32 13.60
N LYS A 31 12.85 24.29 13.48
CA LYS A 31 11.66 24.44 14.34
C LYS A 31 10.51 23.60 13.84
N GLU A 32 10.29 23.61 12.51
CA GLU A 32 9.24 22.85 11.86
C GLU A 32 9.71 22.42 10.47
N ALA A 33 9.27 21.21 10.04
CA ALA A 33 9.58 20.65 8.73
C ALA A 33 8.39 19.86 8.21
N LEU A 34 7.97 20.14 7.00
CA LEU A 34 6.95 19.38 6.28
C LEU A 34 7.47 19.02 4.90
N VAL A 35 7.54 17.73 4.63
CA VAL A 35 7.89 17.17 3.32
C VAL A 35 6.69 16.40 2.81
N GLY A 36 6.19 16.77 1.63
CA GLY A 36 4.92 16.20 1.16
C GLY A 36 4.72 16.30 -0.35
N MET A 37 3.64 15.68 -0.80
CA MET A 37 3.04 15.92 -2.11
C MET A 37 2.02 17.06 -1.98
N GLY A 38 1.77 17.81 -3.04
CA GLY A 38 0.85 18.96 -3.08
C GLY A 38 -0.64 18.60 -2.98
N THR A 39 -1.00 17.64 -2.11
CA THR A 39 -2.38 17.25 -1.84
C THR A 39 -3.07 18.22 -0.89
N ASP A 40 -4.40 18.36 -1.00
CA ASP A 40 -5.17 19.24 -0.12
C ASP A 40 -4.87 19.02 1.36
N LEU A 41 -4.76 17.76 1.79
CA LEU A 41 -4.41 17.42 3.16
C LEU A 41 -3.04 17.98 3.59
N ASN A 42 -2.01 17.87 2.75
CA ASN A 42 -0.68 18.36 3.08
C ASN A 42 -0.63 19.89 3.05
N LEU A 43 -1.40 20.54 2.18
CA LEU A 43 -1.54 22.00 2.17
C LEU A 43 -2.26 22.52 3.42
N ASP A 44 -3.28 21.80 3.90
CA ASP A 44 -3.94 22.12 5.16
C ASP A 44 -2.99 21.93 6.36
N ILE A 45 -2.18 20.89 6.37
CA ILE A 45 -1.14 20.68 7.39
C ILE A 45 -0.14 21.85 7.37
N ALA A 46 0.32 22.27 6.19
CA ALA A 46 1.23 23.41 6.06
C ALA A 46 0.63 24.71 6.63
N LYS A 47 -0.67 24.96 6.41
CA LYS A 47 -1.39 26.09 7.02
C LYS A 47 -1.39 26.05 8.55
N VAL A 48 -1.74 24.90 9.10
CA VAL A 48 -1.83 24.69 10.55
C VAL A 48 -0.45 24.80 11.23
N THR A 49 0.61 24.36 10.55
CA THR A 49 1.99 24.40 11.06
C THR A 49 2.71 25.71 10.79
N GLY A 50 2.06 26.68 10.11
CA GLY A 50 2.65 27.98 9.79
C GLY A 50 3.68 27.96 8.67
N LEU A 51 3.69 26.91 7.85
CA LEU A 51 4.59 26.72 6.71
C LEU A 51 3.96 27.07 5.36
N SER A 52 2.72 27.61 5.34
CA SER A 52 2.03 27.96 4.11
C SER A 52 2.61 29.22 3.45
N SER A 53 2.63 29.22 2.14
CA SER A 53 2.98 30.38 1.31
C SER A 53 2.12 30.42 0.04
N PRO A 54 2.01 31.58 -0.65
CA PRO A 54 1.28 31.64 -1.92
C PRO A 54 1.80 30.69 -2.99
N GLU A 55 3.12 30.45 -3.03
CA GLU A 55 3.72 29.51 -3.96
C GLU A 55 3.31 28.06 -3.64
N LEU A 56 3.23 27.71 -2.36
CA LEU A 56 2.79 26.40 -1.92
C LEU A 56 1.30 26.15 -2.21
N GLU A 57 0.46 27.19 -2.12
CA GLU A 57 -0.96 27.05 -2.44
C GLU A 57 -1.24 26.88 -3.95
N ALA A 58 -0.26 27.17 -4.81
CA ALA A 58 -0.38 27.07 -6.26
C ALA A 58 0.06 25.71 -6.85
N ILE A 59 0.63 24.79 -6.03
CA ILE A 59 1.12 23.51 -6.52
C ILE A 59 -0.01 22.50 -6.73
N THR A 60 0.29 21.46 -7.50
CA THR A 60 -0.63 20.36 -7.81
C THR A 60 -0.34 19.11 -6.97
N PRO A 61 -1.28 18.17 -6.86
CA PRO A 61 -1.04 16.90 -6.16
C PRO A 61 0.13 16.06 -6.71
N ASN A 62 0.61 16.35 -7.91
CA ASN A 62 1.76 15.68 -8.52
C ASN A 62 3.12 16.32 -8.19
N ASP A 63 3.10 17.44 -7.48
CA ASP A 63 4.32 18.17 -7.14
C ASP A 63 4.78 17.79 -5.73
N PHE A 64 6.07 17.56 -5.61
CA PHE A 64 6.75 17.35 -4.33
C PHE A 64 7.17 18.70 -3.76
N PHE A 65 7.03 18.88 -2.45
CA PHE A 65 7.51 20.07 -1.78
C PHE A 65 8.21 19.77 -0.45
N VAL A 66 9.07 20.68 -0.06
CA VAL A 66 9.73 20.75 1.24
C VAL A 66 9.53 22.14 1.80
N ALA A 67 8.89 22.25 2.95
CA ALA A 67 8.71 23.50 3.68
C ALA A 67 9.38 23.38 5.04
N LEU A 68 10.26 24.32 5.36
CA LEU A 68 11.07 24.34 6.57
C LEU A 68 10.91 25.68 7.31
N ASP A 69 10.80 25.66 8.63
CA ASP A 69 11.05 26.82 9.49
C ASP A 69 12.35 26.59 10.28
N CYS A 70 13.38 27.34 9.91
CA CYS A 70 14.71 27.25 10.48
C CYS A 70 15.09 28.52 11.22
N GLU A 71 15.97 28.41 12.23
CA GLU A 71 16.46 29.53 12.99
C GLU A 71 17.40 30.44 12.17
N ASN A 72 18.20 29.84 11.28
CA ASN A 72 19.18 30.48 10.43
C ASN A 72 19.47 29.70 9.16
N GLU A 73 20.25 30.26 8.25
CA GLU A 73 20.63 29.66 6.97
C GLU A 73 21.50 28.39 7.13
N GLU A 74 22.28 28.28 8.20
CA GLU A 74 23.11 27.11 8.48
C GLU A 74 22.21 25.89 8.79
N ALA A 75 21.17 26.10 9.60
CA ALA A 75 20.19 25.06 9.92
C ALA A 75 19.39 24.61 8.68
N GLU A 76 19.03 25.56 7.81
CA GLU A 76 18.38 25.26 6.53
C GLU A 76 19.28 24.40 5.63
N ALA A 77 20.54 24.81 5.44
CA ALA A 77 21.51 24.07 4.64
C ALA A 77 21.74 22.65 5.19
N ALA A 78 21.83 22.51 6.52
CA ALA A 78 21.94 21.21 7.18
C ALA A 78 20.69 20.33 6.96
N ALA A 79 19.49 20.91 7.04
CA ALA A 79 18.24 20.21 6.79
C ALA A 79 18.13 19.74 5.33
N LEU A 80 18.47 20.60 4.37
CA LEU A 80 18.46 20.25 2.95
C LEU A 80 19.47 19.16 2.60
N LYS A 81 20.66 19.20 3.20
CA LYS A 81 21.65 18.13 3.07
C LYS A 81 21.12 16.80 3.64
N ALA A 82 20.52 16.83 4.82
CA ALA A 82 19.91 15.66 5.42
C ALA A 82 18.77 15.10 4.56
N LEU A 83 17.96 15.95 3.93
CA LEU A 83 16.94 15.57 2.95
C LEU A 83 17.53 14.79 1.78
N GLU A 84 18.57 15.34 1.14
CA GLU A 84 19.23 14.69 0.01
C GLU A 84 19.84 13.34 0.40
N GLU A 85 20.49 13.26 1.56
CA GLU A 85 21.03 11.99 2.08
C GLU A 85 19.94 10.94 2.30
N GLN A 86 18.77 11.32 2.83
CA GLN A 86 17.66 10.40 3.03
C GLN A 86 17.02 9.95 1.72
N LEU A 87 16.86 10.84 0.75
CA LEU A 87 16.34 10.50 -0.58
C LEU A 87 17.32 9.59 -1.34
N ASN A 88 18.62 9.88 -1.32
CA ASN A 88 19.65 9.09 -1.99
C ASN A 88 19.85 7.70 -1.37
N LYS A 89 19.82 7.56 -0.04
CA LYS A 89 19.86 6.26 0.63
C LYS A 89 18.78 5.30 0.13
N LYS A 90 17.60 5.83 -0.21
CA LYS A 90 16.50 5.02 -0.74
C LYS A 90 16.72 4.64 -2.21
N GLU A 91 17.34 5.50 -3.00
CA GLU A 91 17.72 5.17 -4.37
C GLU A 91 18.83 4.11 -4.43
N GLU A 92 19.84 4.21 -3.57
CA GLU A 92 20.90 3.21 -3.46
C GLU A 92 20.38 1.85 -2.98
N SER A 93 19.46 1.83 -2.00
CA SER A 93 18.84 0.58 -1.54
C SER A 93 17.92 -0.04 -2.60
N ARG A 94 17.30 0.76 -3.47
CA ARG A 94 16.54 0.29 -4.63
C ARG A 94 17.44 -0.19 -5.75
N SER A 95 18.58 0.46 -5.99
CA SER A 95 19.52 0.06 -7.06
C SER A 95 20.25 -1.25 -6.77
N ALA A 96 20.39 -1.65 -5.49
CA ALA A 96 21.02 -2.91 -5.08
C ALA A 96 20.11 -4.13 -5.24
N ALA A 97 18.77 -3.94 -5.33
CA ALA A 97 17.81 -5.02 -5.52
C ALA A 97 17.31 -5.02 -6.97
N TYR A 98 17.36 -6.19 -7.62
CA TYR A 98 16.76 -6.35 -8.95
C TYR A 98 15.24 -6.27 -8.83
N TYR A 99 14.64 -5.23 -9.41
CA TYR A 99 13.19 -5.07 -9.52
C TYR A 99 12.73 -5.45 -10.92
N PRO A 100 12.16 -6.63 -11.12
CA PRO A 100 11.65 -7.05 -12.42
C PRO A 100 10.58 -6.09 -12.93
N PRO A 101 10.70 -5.53 -14.14
CA PRO A 101 9.74 -4.56 -14.67
C PRO A 101 8.37 -5.18 -15.05
N THR A 102 8.30 -6.49 -15.16
CA THR A 102 7.08 -7.22 -15.52
C THR A 102 6.93 -8.49 -14.70
N LEU A 103 5.70 -8.98 -14.56
CA LEU A 103 5.45 -10.27 -13.91
C LEU A 103 6.19 -11.43 -14.61
N THR A 104 6.27 -11.40 -15.93
CA THR A 104 7.02 -12.40 -16.70
C THR A 104 8.51 -12.39 -16.33
N SER A 105 9.13 -11.21 -16.16
CA SER A 105 10.54 -11.13 -15.74
C SER A 105 10.73 -11.52 -14.28
N ALA A 106 9.73 -11.24 -13.42
CA ALA A 106 9.74 -11.68 -12.03
C ALA A 106 9.71 -13.22 -11.93
N LEU A 107 8.84 -13.87 -12.67
CA LEU A 107 8.74 -15.34 -12.71
C LEU A 107 9.97 -16.03 -13.33
N LYS A 108 10.69 -15.35 -14.22
CA LYS A 108 12.00 -15.85 -14.72
C LYS A 108 13.07 -15.76 -13.63
N ALA A 109 13.05 -14.74 -12.81
CA ALA A 109 14.00 -14.56 -11.71
C ALA A 109 13.70 -15.51 -10.54
N ASP A 110 12.42 -15.65 -10.18
CA ASP A 110 11.96 -16.58 -9.14
C ASP A 110 10.67 -17.32 -9.59
N PRO A 111 10.80 -18.55 -10.09
CA PRO A 111 9.66 -19.37 -10.50
C PRO A 111 8.74 -19.83 -9.36
N LYS A 112 9.13 -19.59 -8.09
CA LYS A 112 8.32 -19.98 -6.90
C LYS A 112 7.28 -18.94 -6.52
N ILE A 113 7.25 -17.78 -7.18
CA ILE A 113 6.22 -16.76 -6.96
C ILE A 113 4.85 -17.38 -7.25
N ASN A 114 3.93 -17.30 -6.29
CA ASN A 114 2.60 -17.88 -6.35
C ASN A 114 1.49 -16.93 -5.92
N LEU A 115 1.83 -15.70 -5.51
CA LEU A 115 0.88 -14.67 -5.13
C LEU A 115 1.33 -13.30 -5.69
N ALA A 116 0.40 -12.60 -6.32
CA ALA A 116 0.55 -11.21 -6.74
C ALA A 116 -0.30 -10.29 -5.87
N LEU A 117 0.34 -9.36 -5.15
CA LEU A 117 -0.34 -8.25 -4.48
C LEU A 117 -0.38 -7.07 -5.44
N ILE A 118 -1.59 -6.66 -5.84
CA ILE A 118 -1.82 -5.66 -6.87
C ILE A 118 -2.39 -4.39 -6.24
N SER A 119 -1.67 -3.28 -6.38
CA SER A 119 -2.07 -1.96 -5.92
C SER A 119 -1.79 -0.92 -7.02
N VAL A 120 -2.64 -0.92 -8.03
CA VAL A 120 -2.62 0.02 -9.16
C VAL A 120 -3.96 0.75 -9.27
N PRO A 121 -4.07 1.89 -9.96
CA PRO A 121 -5.36 2.54 -10.20
C PRO A 121 -6.37 1.57 -10.81
N GLY A 122 -7.62 1.59 -10.33
CA GLY A 122 -8.67 0.61 -10.68
C GLY A 122 -8.85 0.35 -12.17
N ARG A 123 -8.70 1.40 -13.02
CA ARG A 123 -8.73 1.28 -14.49
C ARG A 123 -7.68 0.34 -15.11
N HIS A 124 -6.63 -0.01 -14.36
CA HIS A 124 -5.57 -0.92 -14.80
C HIS A 124 -5.60 -2.26 -14.06
N ALA A 125 -6.42 -2.36 -13.02
CA ALA A 125 -6.42 -3.48 -12.10
C ALA A 125 -6.87 -4.79 -12.77
N TYR A 126 -7.86 -4.71 -13.68
CA TYR A 126 -8.36 -5.86 -14.40
C TYR A 126 -7.27 -6.55 -15.22
N ASP A 127 -6.55 -5.80 -16.06
CA ASP A 127 -5.53 -6.35 -16.95
C ASP A 127 -4.36 -6.97 -16.16
N VAL A 128 -3.92 -6.30 -15.09
CA VAL A 128 -2.82 -6.78 -14.24
C VAL A 128 -3.24 -8.05 -13.48
N ALA A 129 -4.45 -8.10 -12.94
CA ALA A 129 -4.97 -9.28 -12.26
C ALA A 129 -5.15 -10.45 -13.23
N LYS A 130 -5.69 -10.18 -14.42
CA LYS A 130 -5.86 -11.16 -15.48
C LYS A 130 -4.52 -11.77 -15.93
N ASP A 131 -3.48 -10.94 -16.11
CA ASP A 131 -2.13 -11.38 -16.45
C ASP A 131 -1.54 -12.32 -15.38
N ALA A 132 -1.77 -12.02 -14.09
CA ALA A 132 -1.36 -12.89 -13.00
C ALA A 132 -2.08 -14.25 -13.01
N LEU A 133 -3.41 -14.24 -13.16
CA LEU A 133 -4.20 -15.45 -13.26
C LEU A 133 -3.84 -16.29 -14.49
N ASP A 134 -3.52 -15.67 -15.64
CA ASP A 134 -3.06 -16.36 -16.84
C ASP A 134 -1.77 -17.16 -16.59
N LYS A 135 -0.93 -16.66 -15.70
CA LYS A 135 0.34 -17.29 -15.28
C LYS A 135 0.19 -18.24 -14.08
N ASN A 136 -1.04 -18.59 -13.71
CA ASN A 136 -1.36 -19.45 -12.56
C ASN A 136 -0.87 -18.90 -11.21
N ILE A 137 -0.94 -17.58 -11.05
CA ILE A 137 -0.58 -16.86 -9.82
C ILE A 137 -1.87 -16.45 -9.10
N ASN A 138 -1.97 -16.76 -7.80
CA ASN A 138 -3.03 -16.23 -6.96
C ASN A 138 -2.95 -14.70 -6.88
N VAL A 139 -4.08 -14.05 -6.70
CA VAL A 139 -4.16 -12.58 -6.68
C VAL A 139 -4.71 -12.09 -5.36
N MET A 140 -4.05 -11.08 -4.79
CA MET A 140 -4.60 -10.19 -3.79
C MET A 140 -4.73 -8.80 -4.43
N LEU A 141 -5.94 -8.44 -4.84
CA LEU A 141 -6.24 -7.17 -5.47
C LEU A 141 -6.65 -6.14 -4.41
N PHE A 142 -5.66 -5.34 -4.02
CA PHE A 142 -5.84 -4.23 -3.08
C PHE A 142 -6.60 -3.07 -3.72
N SER A 143 -6.42 -2.85 -5.04
CA SER A 143 -7.06 -1.77 -5.78
C SER A 143 -8.58 -1.77 -5.63
N ASP A 144 -9.13 -0.59 -5.45
CA ASP A 144 -10.56 -0.28 -5.53
C ASP A 144 -10.96 0.21 -6.93
N ASN A 145 -12.17 0.74 -7.08
CA ASN A 145 -12.69 1.31 -8.34
C ASN A 145 -12.61 0.36 -9.55
N VAL A 146 -12.71 -0.94 -9.32
CA VAL A 146 -12.93 -1.98 -10.34
C VAL A 146 -14.44 -2.17 -10.51
N SER A 147 -14.92 -2.28 -11.74
CA SER A 147 -16.35 -2.48 -11.98
C SER A 147 -16.84 -3.85 -11.49
N MET A 148 -18.14 -3.97 -11.20
CA MET A 148 -18.76 -5.23 -10.77
C MET A 148 -18.63 -6.31 -11.84
N GLU A 149 -18.73 -5.93 -13.10
CA GLU A 149 -18.59 -6.85 -14.24
C GLU A 149 -17.17 -7.40 -14.36
N GLU A 150 -16.15 -6.53 -14.21
CA GLU A 150 -14.74 -6.93 -14.24
C GLU A 150 -14.40 -7.83 -13.05
N GLU A 151 -14.86 -7.47 -11.84
CA GLU A 151 -14.70 -8.31 -10.65
C GLU A 151 -15.28 -9.71 -10.86
N LYS A 152 -16.52 -9.80 -11.37
CA LYS A 152 -17.17 -11.08 -11.65
C LYS A 152 -16.37 -11.93 -12.64
N LYS A 153 -15.95 -11.33 -13.76
CA LYS A 153 -15.13 -12.01 -14.78
C LYS A 153 -13.82 -12.56 -14.20
N LEU A 154 -13.11 -11.76 -13.40
CA LEU A 154 -11.87 -12.18 -12.76
C LEU A 154 -12.10 -13.35 -11.80
N LYS A 155 -13.14 -13.29 -10.98
CA LYS A 155 -13.46 -14.33 -10.00
C LYS A 155 -13.93 -15.63 -10.67
N GLU A 156 -14.78 -15.54 -11.69
CA GLU A 156 -15.18 -16.71 -12.49
C GLU A 156 -13.95 -17.37 -13.14
N TYR A 157 -13.05 -16.56 -13.67
CA TYR A 157 -11.82 -17.04 -14.28
C TYR A 157 -10.88 -17.68 -13.26
N ALA A 158 -10.69 -17.06 -12.08
CA ALA A 158 -9.88 -17.61 -11.01
C ALA A 158 -10.43 -18.97 -10.53
N VAL A 159 -11.75 -19.07 -10.30
CA VAL A 159 -12.42 -20.34 -9.92
C VAL A 159 -12.20 -21.42 -10.98
N SER A 160 -12.30 -21.09 -12.29
CA SER A 160 -12.06 -22.05 -13.36
C SER A 160 -10.63 -22.60 -13.40
N LYS A 161 -9.68 -21.91 -12.77
CA LYS A 161 -8.27 -22.30 -12.65
C LYS A 161 -7.89 -22.80 -11.25
N GLU A 162 -8.84 -22.92 -10.35
CA GLU A 162 -8.61 -23.28 -8.93
C GLU A 162 -7.69 -22.31 -8.19
N LEU A 163 -7.68 -21.03 -8.61
CA LEU A 163 -6.88 -19.96 -8.02
C LEU A 163 -7.71 -19.07 -7.09
N LEU A 164 -7.02 -18.39 -6.17
CA LEU A 164 -7.61 -17.36 -5.33
C LEU A 164 -7.50 -15.99 -6.01
N MET A 165 -8.61 -15.25 -6.03
CA MET A 165 -8.71 -13.87 -6.46
C MET A 165 -9.30 -13.04 -5.30
N MET A 166 -8.48 -12.68 -4.32
CA MET A 166 -8.87 -11.89 -3.17
C MET A 166 -9.11 -10.43 -3.61
N GLY A 167 -10.26 -9.86 -3.28
CA GLY A 167 -10.64 -8.52 -3.71
C GLY A 167 -11.51 -8.50 -4.97
N PRO A 168 -11.68 -7.34 -5.62
CA PRO A 168 -11.10 -6.01 -5.36
C PRO A 168 -11.37 -5.45 -3.95
N ASP A 169 -10.66 -4.38 -3.61
CA ASP A 169 -10.74 -3.75 -2.29
C ASP A 169 -10.40 -4.73 -1.15
N CYS A 170 -9.42 -5.61 -1.38
CA CYS A 170 -8.90 -6.51 -0.36
C CYS A 170 -7.67 -5.88 0.30
N GLY A 171 -7.88 -5.17 1.40
CA GLY A 171 -6.82 -4.54 2.18
C GLY A 171 -6.18 -5.44 3.24
N THR A 172 -6.71 -6.64 3.50
CA THR A 172 -6.30 -7.47 4.63
C THR A 172 -6.27 -8.94 4.24
N ALA A 173 -5.11 -9.57 4.37
CA ALA A 173 -4.96 -11.02 4.30
C ALA A 173 -3.83 -11.49 5.22
N VAL A 174 -3.91 -12.74 5.67
CA VAL A 174 -2.84 -13.46 6.35
C VAL A 174 -2.63 -14.76 5.61
N VAL A 175 -1.40 -15.03 5.17
CA VAL A 175 -1.05 -16.25 4.44
C VAL A 175 0.08 -16.96 5.17
N ASN A 176 -0.16 -18.19 5.60
CA ASN A 176 0.79 -18.98 6.40
C ASN A 176 1.28 -18.27 7.69
N GLY A 177 0.43 -17.43 8.29
CA GLY A 177 0.76 -16.63 9.45
C GLY A 177 1.53 -15.34 9.13
N LEU A 178 1.74 -15.01 7.85
CA LEU A 178 2.37 -13.75 7.40
C LEU A 178 1.30 -12.72 7.07
N PRO A 179 1.29 -11.56 7.75
CA PRO A 179 0.35 -10.49 7.46
C PRO A 179 0.71 -9.79 6.15
N LEU A 180 -0.31 -9.50 5.33
CA LEU A 180 -0.19 -8.80 4.06
C LEU A 180 -1.01 -7.50 4.09
N ALA A 181 -0.52 -6.48 3.40
CA ALA A 181 -1.11 -5.15 3.28
C ALA A 181 -1.41 -4.54 4.67
N PHE A 182 -2.67 -4.30 5.03
CA PHE A 182 -3.08 -3.72 6.31
C PHE A 182 -3.39 -4.75 7.40
N ALA A 183 -3.04 -6.02 7.20
CA ALA A 183 -3.24 -7.03 8.22
C ALA A 183 -2.39 -6.76 9.47
N ASN A 184 -2.98 -7.02 10.63
CA ASN A 184 -2.30 -6.88 11.91
C ASN A 184 -1.22 -7.96 12.07
N VAL A 185 -0.17 -7.63 12.81
CA VAL A 185 0.81 -8.61 13.27
C VAL A 185 0.22 -9.37 14.44
N ILE A 186 0.00 -10.66 14.27
CA ILE A 186 -0.66 -11.56 15.20
C ILE A 186 0.11 -12.88 15.31
N HIS A 187 -0.15 -13.65 16.34
CA HIS A 187 0.46 -14.97 16.49
C HIS A 187 -0.06 -15.95 15.45
N LYS A 188 0.83 -16.78 14.94
CA LYS A 188 0.45 -17.92 14.08
C LYS A 188 -0.22 -18.98 14.92
N GLY A 189 -1.36 -19.51 14.46
CA GLY A 189 -2.14 -20.52 15.15
C GLY A 189 -3.02 -21.34 14.20
N PRO A 190 -3.91 -22.19 14.74
CA PRO A 190 -4.64 -23.17 13.92
C PRO A 190 -5.87 -22.61 13.22
N ILE A 191 -6.23 -21.35 13.41
CA ILE A 191 -7.50 -20.80 12.90
C ILE A 191 -7.30 -20.26 11.49
N GLY A 192 -8.21 -20.63 10.57
CA GLY A 192 -8.39 -20.06 9.26
C GLY A 192 -9.65 -19.20 9.20
N ILE A 193 -9.58 -18.05 8.54
CA ILE A 193 -10.69 -17.11 8.36
C ILE A 193 -10.91 -16.85 6.87
N CYS A 194 -12.18 -16.82 6.46
CA CYS A 194 -12.62 -16.31 5.18
C CYS A 194 -13.57 -15.14 5.43
N GLY A 195 -13.26 -13.95 4.93
CA GLY A 195 -14.02 -12.73 5.24
C GLY A 195 -14.16 -11.79 4.06
N ALA A 196 -15.36 -11.19 3.91
CA ALA A 196 -15.60 -10.15 2.92
C ALA A 196 -15.27 -8.74 3.45
N SER A 197 -15.30 -8.53 4.77
CA SER A 197 -14.98 -7.24 5.40
C SER A 197 -13.53 -7.19 5.84
N GLY A 198 -12.74 -6.25 5.30
CA GLY A 198 -11.34 -6.06 5.70
C GLY A 198 -11.21 -5.68 7.18
N THR A 199 -11.90 -4.63 7.62
CA THR A 199 -11.86 -4.15 9.01
C THR A 199 -12.46 -5.15 9.99
N GLY A 200 -13.55 -5.83 9.61
CA GLY A 200 -14.14 -6.90 10.42
C GLY A 200 -13.17 -8.09 10.59
N THR A 201 -12.44 -8.44 9.55
CA THR A 201 -11.40 -9.48 9.61
C THR A 201 -10.24 -9.05 10.52
N GLN A 202 -9.78 -7.79 10.42
CA GLN A 202 -8.75 -7.24 11.31
C GLN A 202 -9.15 -7.34 12.79
N GLU A 203 -10.35 -6.87 13.13
CA GLU A 203 -10.87 -6.94 14.50
C GLU A 203 -10.95 -8.38 15.01
N LEU A 204 -11.50 -9.27 14.19
CA LEU A 204 -11.63 -10.69 14.55
C LEU A 204 -10.25 -11.33 14.79
N THR A 205 -9.25 -11.03 13.96
CA THR A 205 -7.90 -11.58 14.13
C THR A 205 -7.24 -11.10 15.44
N ILE A 206 -7.44 -9.82 15.80
CA ILE A 206 -6.95 -9.25 17.06
C ILE A 206 -7.62 -9.92 18.26
N LEU A 207 -8.94 -10.08 18.24
CA LEU A 207 -9.68 -10.72 19.33
C LEU A 207 -9.23 -12.17 19.54
N ILE A 208 -9.02 -12.92 18.46
CA ILE A 208 -8.51 -14.29 18.53
C ILE A 208 -7.11 -14.33 19.16
N ASP A 209 -6.25 -13.41 18.74
CA ASP A 209 -4.88 -13.30 19.25
C ASP A 209 -4.86 -12.95 20.75
N GLN A 210 -5.68 -12.00 21.18
CA GLN A 210 -5.82 -11.59 22.58
C GLN A 210 -6.37 -12.71 23.47
N LEU A 211 -7.17 -13.62 22.92
CA LEU A 211 -7.66 -14.81 23.60
C LEU A 211 -6.62 -15.94 23.69
N GLY A 212 -5.39 -15.70 23.24
CA GLY A 212 -4.28 -16.65 23.34
C GLY A 212 -4.25 -17.71 22.25
N SER A 213 -5.01 -17.52 21.15
CA SER A 213 -4.93 -18.35 19.96
C SER A 213 -4.16 -17.63 18.84
N GLY A 214 -4.25 -18.09 17.59
CA GLY A 214 -3.59 -17.45 16.47
C GLY A 214 -4.20 -17.85 15.13
N ILE A 215 -3.71 -17.20 14.08
CA ILE A 215 -4.24 -17.31 12.73
C ILE A 215 -3.16 -17.87 11.79
N THR A 216 -3.50 -18.90 11.01
CA THR A 216 -2.67 -19.39 9.91
C THR A 216 -3.03 -18.70 8.60
N GLN A 217 -4.33 -18.58 8.34
CA GLN A 217 -4.86 -18.02 7.10
C GLN A 217 -5.99 -17.03 7.42
N ALA A 218 -5.96 -15.86 6.80
CA ALA A 218 -7.11 -14.98 6.70
C ALA A 218 -7.23 -14.52 5.25
N LEU A 219 -8.26 -14.98 4.55
CA LEU A 219 -8.46 -14.74 3.12
C LEU A 219 -9.57 -13.72 2.94
N GLY A 220 -9.22 -12.56 2.38
CA GLY A 220 -10.16 -11.46 2.12
C GLY A 220 -10.80 -11.60 0.75
N THR A 221 -12.12 -11.71 0.67
CA THR A 221 -12.81 -11.91 -0.61
C THR A 221 -13.22 -10.61 -1.31
N GLY A 222 -13.09 -9.47 -0.61
CA GLY A 222 -13.62 -8.18 -1.06
C GLY A 222 -15.08 -7.97 -0.67
N GLY A 223 -15.44 -6.72 -0.37
CA GLY A 223 -16.74 -6.35 0.22
C GLY A 223 -17.96 -6.66 -0.64
N ARG A 224 -17.78 -6.87 -1.94
CA ARG A 224 -18.87 -7.13 -2.89
C ARG A 224 -19.08 -8.62 -3.23
N ASP A 225 -18.15 -9.48 -2.81
CA ASP A 225 -18.17 -10.91 -3.19
C ASP A 225 -19.50 -11.61 -2.82
N LEU A 226 -20.06 -11.30 -1.65
CA LEU A 226 -21.29 -11.89 -1.15
C LEU A 226 -22.57 -11.27 -1.74
N LYS A 227 -22.48 -10.26 -2.62
CA LYS A 227 -23.64 -9.74 -3.33
C LYS A 227 -24.18 -10.76 -4.33
N ALA A 228 -25.48 -10.67 -4.60
CA ALA A 228 -26.16 -11.60 -5.51
C ALA A 228 -25.52 -11.64 -6.91
N GLU A 229 -25.02 -10.52 -7.40
CA GLU A 229 -24.38 -10.37 -8.71
C GLU A 229 -23.08 -11.18 -8.85
N ILE A 230 -22.32 -11.29 -7.76
CA ILE A 230 -21.06 -12.07 -7.69
C ILE A 230 -21.34 -13.49 -7.18
N GLY A 231 -22.28 -13.66 -6.25
CA GLY A 231 -22.75 -14.95 -5.77
C GLY A 231 -21.80 -15.69 -4.82
N GLY A 232 -20.87 -14.98 -4.16
CA GLY A 232 -19.93 -15.56 -3.20
C GLY A 232 -18.91 -16.50 -3.85
N LEU A 233 -18.51 -16.20 -5.08
CA LEU A 233 -17.61 -17.06 -5.85
C LEU A 233 -16.30 -17.28 -5.10
N MET A 234 -15.67 -16.18 -4.64
CA MET A 234 -14.39 -16.29 -3.98
C MET A 234 -14.52 -16.73 -2.52
N PHE A 235 -15.64 -16.40 -1.86
CA PHE A 235 -15.90 -16.90 -0.50
C PHE A 235 -15.92 -18.43 -0.47
N LYS A 236 -16.63 -19.06 -1.43
CA LYS A 236 -16.68 -20.51 -1.56
C LYS A 236 -15.30 -21.10 -1.89
N GLN A 237 -14.56 -20.47 -2.81
CA GLN A 237 -13.22 -20.91 -3.20
C GLN A 237 -12.22 -20.80 -2.03
N CYS A 238 -12.23 -19.70 -1.30
CA CYS A 238 -11.41 -19.51 -0.10
C CYS A 238 -11.76 -20.53 0.99
N LEU A 239 -13.05 -20.79 1.22
CA LEU A 239 -13.49 -21.77 2.20
C LEU A 239 -13.01 -23.18 1.82
N ASN A 240 -13.11 -23.57 0.56
CA ASN A 240 -12.59 -24.85 0.09
C ASN A 240 -11.06 -24.96 0.29
N ALA A 241 -10.32 -23.86 0.02
CA ALA A 241 -8.87 -23.82 0.24
C ALA A 241 -8.46 -23.89 1.73
N LEU A 242 -9.35 -23.49 2.66
CA LEU A 242 -9.09 -23.61 4.11
C LEU A 242 -9.37 -25.02 4.65
N ILE A 243 -10.17 -25.81 3.97
CA ILE A 243 -10.58 -27.16 4.38
C ILE A 243 -9.66 -28.24 3.78
N ALA A 244 -9.03 -27.95 2.64
CA ALA A 244 -8.12 -28.85 1.96
C ALA A 244 -6.76 -28.98 2.70
#